data_c4ff77b996d6947e1395bef2256870eb
#
_entry.id   c4ff77b996d6947e1395bef2256870eb
#
_cell.length_a   1.000
_cell.length_b   1.000
_cell.length_c   1.000
_cell.angle_alpha   90.00
_cell.angle_beta   90.00
_cell.angle_gamma   90.00
#
_symmetry.space_group_name_H-M   'P 1'
#
loop_
_entity.id
_entity.type
_entity.pdbx_description
1 polymer ?
#
loop_
_entity_poly.entity_id
_entity_poly.type
_entity_poly.pdbx_seq_one_letter_code
_entity_poly.pdbx_strand_id
1 'polypeptide(L)'
;ERTAIVLADEKLLPTVVNNLPSGLMINITTGYPLSLSPAASMLNLLLTLRADLLSTNGKSFRLKTVNKLLVHPYSAFISPKVLELKEQLIKDRNYFPTSRDLSVDEGLSLLFAQPADASDTAETMEWVAKVLEYTGKHSSDYEDAFFQESLFRTYTLVNRLNLLITKGILQVHLQTLERLVAQIVGATSVPFHGEPAEGIQVMGVLETRNLDFDHVLFLSCNEGNMPKGVNDSSFIPYSIRKFHGLTTIDNKIAIYAYYFYRLMQRASDISLAYNTTTEGTHTSEMSRFMLQLMVESGHDIKRQSIMAQQSPAKTLQHEVAKDDKVMEKMLTPKEGKETISISPSAIGVYLTCQLKYYYMHVVGLRENDETDDDDIDARIFGNIFHAAADFLYKDYK
;
A
#
# COMPACT_ATOMS: atom_id res chain seq x y z
N GLU A 1 25.58 2.20 27.08
CA GLU A 1 25.58 3.33 26.14
C GLU A 1 24.17 3.48 25.57
N ARG A 2 23.64 4.70 25.61
CA ARG A 2 22.28 5.01 25.17
C ARG A 2 22.28 5.32 23.69
N THR A 3 21.57 4.56 22.89
CA THR A 3 21.51 4.72 21.44
C THR A 3 20.10 5.11 21.00
N ALA A 4 19.98 6.12 20.15
CA ALA A 4 18.74 6.52 19.51
C ALA A 4 18.81 6.38 17.98
N ILE A 5 17.75 5.82 17.39
CA ILE A 5 17.47 5.88 15.97
C ILE A 5 16.29 6.84 15.79
N VAL A 6 16.57 8.01 15.23
CA VAL A 6 15.58 9.07 15.07
C VAL A 6 15.05 9.10 13.64
N LEU A 7 13.74 9.05 13.50
CA LEU A 7 13.05 9.02 12.22
C LEU A 7 12.46 10.41 11.92
N ALA A 8 13.02 11.13 10.95
CA ALA A 8 12.40 12.35 10.44
C ALA A 8 11.15 12.03 9.61
N ASP A 9 11.13 10.88 8.95
CA ASP A 9 9.95 10.28 8.33
C ASP A 9 9.59 8.99 9.07
N GLU A 10 8.52 9.02 9.85
CA GLU A 10 8.03 7.88 10.64
C GLU A 10 7.57 6.69 9.77
N LYS A 11 7.32 6.92 8.47
CA LYS A 11 6.99 5.84 7.52
C LYS A 11 8.13 4.85 7.33
N LEU A 12 9.36 5.24 7.68
CA LEU A 12 10.53 4.34 7.65
C LEU A 12 10.52 3.31 8.79
N LEU A 13 9.66 3.46 9.80
CA LEU A 13 9.64 2.56 10.95
C LEU A 13 9.59 1.07 10.58
N PRO A 14 8.72 0.59 9.68
CA PRO A 14 8.69 -0.83 9.31
C PRO A 14 10.02 -1.29 8.68
N THR A 15 10.61 -0.44 7.84
CA THR A 15 11.90 -0.75 7.19
C THR A 15 13.01 -0.85 8.23
N VAL A 16 13.05 0.07 9.19
CA VAL A 16 14.06 0.06 10.27
C VAL A 16 13.91 -1.19 11.11
N VAL A 17 12.72 -1.48 11.61
CA VAL A 17 12.46 -2.64 12.48
C VAL A 17 12.84 -3.96 11.80
N ASN A 18 12.50 -4.12 10.51
CA ASN A 18 12.81 -5.33 9.75
C ASN A 18 14.30 -5.50 9.40
N ASN A 19 15.10 -4.42 9.48
CA ASN A 19 16.53 -4.47 9.19
C ASN A 19 17.42 -4.44 10.43
N LEU A 20 16.84 -4.32 11.61
CA LEU A 20 17.63 -4.41 12.86
C LEU A 20 18.05 -5.86 13.11
N PRO A 21 19.28 -6.09 13.61
CA PRO A 21 19.75 -7.42 13.94
C PRO A 21 18.85 -8.11 14.98
N SER A 22 18.58 -9.40 14.79
CA SER A 22 17.79 -10.18 15.74
C SER A 22 18.51 -10.28 17.10
N GLY A 23 17.76 -10.19 18.19
CA GLY A 23 18.26 -10.27 19.56
C GLY A 23 18.65 -8.94 20.18
N LEU A 24 18.50 -7.82 19.49
CA LEU A 24 18.62 -6.50 20.10
C LEU A 24 17.34 -6.15 20.89
N MET A 25 17.52 -5.61 22.09
CA MET A 25 16.42 -4.99 22.82
C MET A 25 16.12 -3.62 22.18
N ILE A 26 14.89 -3.45 21.74
CA ILE A 26 14.44 -2.27 21.02
C ILE A 26 13.20 -1.72 21.73
N ASN A 27 13.21 -0.42 21.98
CA ASN A 27 12.01 0.29 22.40
C ASN A 27 11.56 1.23 21.29
N ILE A 28 10.29 1.11 20.87
CA ILE A 28 9.71 1.92 19.82
C ILE A 28 8.69 2.88 20.45
N THR A 29 9.00 4.16 20.43
CA THR A 29 8.12 5.20 21.01
C THR A 29 7.18 5.81 19.97
N THR A 30 7.56 5.79 18.69
CA THR A 30 6.66 6.13 17.58
C THR A 30 5.62 5.03 17.38
N GLY A 31 4.35 5.43 17.24
CA GLY A 31 3.34 4.45 16.85
C GLY A 31 3.52 3.96 15.41
N TYR A 32 3.16 2.70 15.16
CA TYR A 32 3.13 2.16 13.80
C TYR A 32 1.99 2.83 13.01
N PRO A 33 2.24 3.38 11.82
CA PRO A 33 1.19 4.00 11.03
C PRO A 33 0.05 3.01 10.73
N LEU A 34 -1.17 3.32 11.19
CA LEU A 34 -2.33 2.43 10.98
C LEU A 34 -2.56 2.15 9.48
N SER A 35 -2.27 3.13 8.61
CA SER A 35 -2.39 3.00 7.15
C SER A 35 -1.56 1.87 6.54
N LEU A 36 -0.49 1.43 7.21
CA LEU A 36 0.37 0.32 6.78
C LEU A 36 -0.04 -1.03 7.40
N SER A 37 -1.06 -1.04 8.26
CA SER A 37 -1.54 -2.26 8.88
C SER A 37 -2.50 -3.05 7.98
N PRO A 38 -2.57 -4.38 8.13
CA PRO A 38 -3.59 -5.19 7.47
C PRO A 38 -5.02 -4.74 7.81
N ALA A 39 -5.26 -4.23 9.03
CA ALA A 39 -6.57 -3.73 9.45
C ALA A 39 -7.06 -2.56 8.57
N ALA A 40 -6.18 -1.62 8.24
CA ALA A 40 -6.50 -0.52 7.33
C ALA A 40 -6.73 -1.01 5.90
N SER A 41 -5.95 -1.99 5.44
CA SER A 41 -6.15 -2.63 4.13
C SER A 41 -7.53 -3.29 4.06
N MET A 42 -7.93 -4.03 5.08
CA MET A 42 -9.26 -4.64 5.18
C MET A 42 -10.37 -3.59 5.12
N LEU A 43 -10.25 -2.52 5.92
CA LEU A 43 -11.21 -1.42 5.93
C LEU A 43 -11.39 -0.79 4.54
N ASN A 44 -10.28 -0.51 3.85
CA ASN A 44 -10.32 0.06 2.50
C ASN A 44 -10.99 -0.91 1.51
N LEU A 45 -10.69 -2.21 1.57
CA LEU A 45 -11.33 -3.21 0.72
C LEU A 45 -12.83 -3.34 0.98
N LEU A 46 -13.27 -3.25 2.24
CA LEU A 46 -14.70 -3.27 2.58
C LEU A 46 -15.44 -2.06 1.99
N LEU A 47 -14.85 -0.86 2.09
CA LEU A 47 -15.44 0.34 1.48
C LEU A 47 -15.46 0.23 -0.05
N THR A 48 -14.37 -0.22 -0.68
CA THR A 48 -14.31 -0.47 -2.12
C THR A 48 -15.37 -1.48 -2.57
N LEU A 49 -15.63 -2.53 -1.77
CA LEU A 49 -16.67 -3.51 -2.06
C LEU A 49 -18.06 -2.85 -2.11
N ARG A 50 -18.34 -1.89 -1.24
CA ARG A 50 -19.58 -1.11 -1.27
C ARG A 50 -19.67 -0.16 -2.46
N ALA A 51 -18.56 0.47 -2.83
CA ALA A 51 -18.49 1.30 -4.03
C ALA A 51 -18.73 0.49 -5.31
N ASP A 52 -18.20 -0.73 -5.38
CA ASP A 52 -18.43 -1.67 -6.48
C ASP A 52 -19.93 -2.03 -6.58
N LEU A 53 -20.57 -2.35 -5.47
CA LEU A 53 -22.03 -2.61 -5.43
C LEU A 53 -22.84 -1.43 -5.93
N LEU A 54 -22.47 -0.20 -5.53
CA LEU A 54 -23.14 1.00 -6.02
C LEU A 54 -23.03 1.12 -7.56
N SER A 55 -21.86 0.80 -8.11
CA SER A 55 -21.61 0.84 -9.56
C SER A 55 -22.42 -0.21 -10.35
N THR A 56 -22.80 -1.32 -9.72
CA THR A 56 -23.62 -2.41 -10.31
C THR A 56 -25.09 -2.34 -9.93
N ASN A 57 -25.55 -1.18 -9.42
CA ASN A 57 -26.92 -0.99 -8.91
C ASN A 57 -27.32 -2.03 -7.84
N GLY A 58 -26.40 -2.42 -6.99
CA GLY A 58 -26.61 -3.32 -5.86
C GLY A 58 -26.78 -4.81 -6.23
N LYS A 59 -26.50 -5.20 -7.49
CA LYS A 59 -26.83 -6.55 -7.96
C LYS A 59 -25.71 -7.57 -7.78
N SER A 60 -24.46 -7.16 -7.98
CA SER A 60 -23.32 -8.07 -7.99
C SER A 60 -22.05 -7.37 -7.55
N PHE A 61 -21.05 -8.14 -7.13
CA PHE A 61 -19.73 -7.68 -6.78
C PHE A 61 -18.76 -7.86 -7.96
N ARG A 62 -17.67 -7.10 -7.98
CA ARG A 62 -16.58 -7.34 -8.94
C ARG A 62 -15.67 -8.44 -8.42
N LEU A 63 -15.38 -9.45 -9.23
CA LEU A 63 -14.51 -10.57 -8.87
C LEU A 63 -13.13 -10.11 -8.37
N LYS A 64 -12.59 -9.03 -8.94
CA LYS A 64 -11.32 -8.42 -8.53
C LYS A 64 -11.31 -8.04 -7.04
N THR A 65 -12.30 -7.30 -6.57
CA THR A 65 -12.40 -6.87 -5.16
C THR A 65 -12.71 -8.06 -4.26
N VAL A 66 -13.59 -8.97 -4.71
CA VAL A 66 -13.88 -10.21 -3.99
C VAL A 66 -12.61 -11.05 -3.80
N ASN A 67 -11.81 -11.25 -4.84
CA ASN A 67 -10.55 -12.00 -4.75
C ASN A 67 -9.54 -11.35 -3.78
N LYS A 68 -9.43 -10.01 -3.80
CA LYS A 68 -8.55 -9.30 -2.85
C LYS A 68 -9.00 -9.52 -1.40
N LEU A 69 -10.30 -9.50 -1.15
CA LEU A 69 -10.86 -9.81 0.17
C LEU A 69 -10.63 -11.26 0.57
N LEU A 70 -10.90 -12.23 -0.33
CA LEU A 70 -10.75 -13.66 -0.01
C LEU A 70 -9.30 -14.06 0.30
N VAL A 71 -8.29 -13.39 -0.25
CA VAL A 71 -6.87 -13.64 0.07
C VAL A 71 -6.32 -12.76 1.18
N HIS A 72 -7.13 -11.86 1.72
CA HIS A 72 -6.68 -10.96 2.78
C HIS A 72 -6.40 -11.75 4.06
N PRO A 73 -5.30 -11.45 4.82
CA PRO A 73 -4.95 -12.20 6.03
C PRO A 73 -6.09 -12.34 7.06
N TYR A 74 -6.93 -11.32 7.19
CA TYR A 74 -8.05 -11.32 8.13
C TYR A 74 -9.23 -12.21 7.69
N SER A 75 -9.31 -12.55 6.43
CA SER A 75 -10.42 -13.36 5.90
C SER A 75 -10.38 -14.81 6.40
N ALA A 76 -9.20 -15.31 6.79
CA ALA A 76 -9.07 -16.60 7.45
C ALA A 76 -9.82 -16.68 8.80
N PHE A 77 -9.98 -15.55 9.51
CA PHE A 77 -10.78 -15.45 10.73
C PHE A 77 -12.29 -15.27 10.47
N ILE A 78 -12.65 -14.89 9.25
CA ILE A 78 -14.05 -14.75 8.83
C ILE A 78 -14.61 -16.12 8.41
N SER A 79 -13.87 -16.87 7.59
CA SER A 79 -14.28 -18.20 7.14
C SER A 79 -13.08 -19.08 6.77
N PRO A 80 -13.10 -20.36 7.14
CA PRO A 80 -12.11 -21.33 6.68
C PRO A 80 -12.23 -21.66 5.18
N LYS A 81 -13.35 -21.30 4.53
CA LYS A 81 -13.67 -21.65 3.15
C LYS A 81 -13.27 -20.59 2.12
N VAL A 82 -12.56 -19.52 2.55
CA VAL A 82 -12.22 -18.39 1.66
C VAL A 82 -11.40 -18.81 0.43
N LEU A 83 -10.45 -19.73 0.60
CA LEU A 83 -9.60 -20.19 -0.51
C LEU A 83 -10.36 -21.12 -1.47
N GLU A 84 -11.20 -22.00 -0.92
CA GLU A 84 -12.05 -22.91 -1.72
C GLU A 84 -13.03 -22.10 -2.58
N LEU A 85 -13.70 -21.11 -1.98
CA LEU A 85 -14.60 -20.20 -2.69
C LEU A 85 -13.88 -19.46 -3.82
N LYS A 86 -12.66 -18.93 -3.55
CA LYS A 86 -11.86 -18.25 -4.57
C LYS A 86 -11.60 -19.16 -5.76
N GLU A 87 -11.12 -20.40 -5.53
CA GLU A 87 -10.83 -21.36 -6.59
C GLU A 87 -12.07 -21.70 -7.42
N GLN A 88 -13.21 -21.86 -6.74
CA GLN A 88 -14.49 -22.11 -7.41
C GLN A 88 -14.89 -20.96 -8.32
N LEU A 89 -14.83 -19.70 -7.85
CA LEU A 89 -15.20 -18.51 -8.62
C LEU A 89 -14.32 -18.35 -9.88
N ILE A 90 -13.02 -18.64 -9.76
CA ILE A 90 -12.08 -18.58 -10.89
C ILE A 90 -12.38 -19.70 -11.89
N LYS A 91 -12.65 -20.92 -11.41
CA LYS A 91 -12.98 -22.08 -12.26
C LYS A 91 -14.29 -21.84 -13.04
N ASP A 92 -15.29 -21.29 -12.37
CA ASP A 92 -16.60 -21.02 -12.95
C ASP A 92 -16.62 -19.75 -13.81
N ARG A 93 -15.51 -18.99 -13.87
CA ARG A 93 -15.37 -17.72 -14.59
C ARG A 93 -16.48 -16.72 -14.23
N ASN A 94 -16.90 -16.70 -12.96
CA ASN A 94 -17.92 -15.79 -12.49
C ASN A 94 -17.32 -14.43 -12.14
N TYR A 95 -17.27 -13.52 -13.13
CA TYR A 95 -16.67 -12.18 -12.98
C TYR A 95 -17.51 -11.22 -12.15
N PHE A 96 -18.80 -11.48 -12.02
CA PHE A 96 -19.75 -10.66 -11.28
C PHE A 96 -20.58 -11.51 -10.30
N PRO A 97 -19.93 -12.10 -9.27
CA PRO A 97 -20.63 -12.96 -8.32
C PRO A 97 -21.69 -12.16 -7.54
N THR A 98 -22.82 -12.82 -7.29
CA THR A 98 -23.89 -12.28 -6.44
C THR A 98 -23.66 -12.64 -4.97
N SER A 99 -24.36 -11.98 -4.05
CA SER A 99 -24.33 -12.36 -2.62
C SER A 99 -24.65 -13.83 -2.38
N ARG A 100 -25.54 -14.43 -3.18
CA ARG A 100 -25.89 -15.86 -3.09
C ARG A 100 -24.72 -16.76 -3.43
N ASP A 101 -23.94 -16.40 -4.44
CA ASP A 101 -22.76 -17.18 -4.87
C ASP A 101 -21.64 -17.16 -3.82
N LEU A 102 -21.63 -16.10 -3.00
CA LEU A 102 -20.58 -15.83 -2.00
C LEU A 102 -20.96 -16.26 -0.58
N SER A 103 -22.25 -16.46 -0.29
CA SER A 103 -22.77 -16.78 1.06
C SER A 103 -22.68 -18.29 1.36
N VAL A 104 -21.46 -18.81 1.51
CA VAL A 104 -21.21 -20.26 1.75
C VAL A 104 -21.35 -20.62 3.23
N ASP A 105 -21.09 -19.68 4.13
CA ASP A 105 -21.23 -19.82 5.58
C ASP A 105 -21.64 -18.49 6.23
N GLU A 106 -21.74 -18.47 7.57
CA GLU A 106 -22.16 -17.29 8.33
C GLU A 106 -21.21 -16.09 8.12
N GLY A 107 -19.90 -16.33 8.22
CA GLY A 107 -18.88 -15.28 8.05
C GLY A 107 -18.87 -14.67 6.65
N LEU A 108 -18.93 -15.51 5.62
CA LEU A 108 -19.02 -15.05 4.23
C LEU A 108 -20.37 -14.38 3.94
N SER A 109 -21.46 -14.87 4.54
CA SER A 109 -22.77 -14.22 4.43
C SER A 109 -22.78 -12.82 5.04
N LEU A 110 -22.07 -12.62 6.16
CA LEU A 110 -21.87 -11.30 6.76
C LEU A 110 -20.98 -10.42 5.89
N LEU A 111 -19.85 -10.97 5.38
CA LEU A 111 -18.88 -10.21 4.56
C LEU A 111 -19.51 -9.70 3.27
N PHE A 112 -20.32 -10.54 2.60
CA PHE A 112 -20.94 -10.23 1.31
C PHE A 112 -22.44 -9.91 1.44
N ALA A 113 -22.86 -9.41 2.61
CA ALA A 113 -24.25 -8.99 2.83
C ALA A 113 -24.60 -7.81 1.91
N GLN A 114 -25.76 -7.93 1.22
CA GLN A 114 -26.30 -6.83 0.42
C GLN A 114 -26.96 -5.78 1.32
N PRO A 115 -26.67 -4.49 1.12
CA PRO A 115 -27.37 -3.41 1.80
C PRO A 115 -28.78 -3.24 1.22
N ALA A 116 -29.68 -2.66 2.01
CA ALA A 116 -30.98 -2.23 1.51
C ALA A 116 -30.83 -1.06 0.53
N ASP A 117 -29.91 -0.14 0.83
CA ASP A 117 -29.50 0.95 -0.05
C ASP A 117 -27.96 1.03 -0.07
N ALA A 118 -27.37 0.75 -1.24
CA ALA A 118 -25.90 0.81 -1.42
C ALA A 118 -25.34 2.24 -1.25
N SER A 119 -26.15 3.27 -1.33
CA SER A 119 -25.76 4.66 -1.13
C SER A 119 -25.80 5.10 0.35
N ASP A 120 -26.43 4.32 1.23
CA ASP A 120 -26.54 4.65 2.65
C ASP A 120 -25.21 4.40 3.38
N THR A 121 -24.59 5.51 3.76
CA THR A 121 -23.32 5.50 4.50
C THR A 121 -23.47 5.02 5.94
N ALA A 122 -24.64 5.18 6.56
CA ALA A 122 -24.89 4.68 7.92
C ALA A 122 -24.96 3.14 7.91
N GLU A 123 -25.72 2.57 6.99
CA GLU A 123 -25.81 1.10 6.79
C GLU A 123 -24.42 0.53 6.45
N THR A 124 -23.68 1.22 5.60
CA THR A 124 -22.30 0.81 5.22
C THR A 124 -21.38 0.77 6.45
N MET A 125 -21.35 1.82 7.28
CA MET A 125 -20.47 1.85 8.44
C MET A 125 -20.88 0.89 9.54
N GLU A 126 -22.18 0.66 9.72
CA GLU A 126 -22.69 -0.38 10.64
C GLU A 126 -22.25 -1.77 10.19
N TRP A 127 -22.36 -2.07 8.90
CA TRP A 127 -21.91 -3.34 8.34
C TRP A 127 -20.39 -3.51 8.50
N VAL A 128 -19.58 -2.49 8.20
CA VAL A 128 -18.13 -2.54 8.40
C VAL A 128 -17.80 -2.82 9.87
N ALA A 129 -18.49 -2.17 10.81
CA ALA A 129 -18.31 -2.41 12.24
C ALA A 129 -18.61 -3.86 12.62
N LYS A 130 -19.70 -4.46 12.09
CA LYS A 130 -20.07 -5.86 12.31
C LYS A 130 -19.03 -6.84 11.76
N VAL A 131 -18.47 -6.58 10.58
CA VAL A 131 -17.41 -7.42 9.99
C VAL A 131 -16.15 -7.38 10.84
N LEU A 132 -15.72 -6.19 11.28
CA LEU A 132 -14.54 -6.04 12.15
C LEU A 132 -14.76 -6.69 13.53
N GLU A 133 -15.95 -6.54 14.10
CA GLU A 133 -16.33 -7.19 15.36
C GLU A 133 -16.32 -8.72 15.24
N TYR A 134 -16.88 -9.25 14.15
CA TYR A 134 -16.86 -10.68 13.86
C TYR A 134 -15.44 -11.20 13.73
N THR A 135 -14.58 -10.50 12.99
CA THR A 135 -13.16 -10.81 12.84
C THR A 135 -12.47 -10.83 14.21
N GLY A 136 -12.70 -9.82 15.05
CA GLY A 136 -12.13 -9.73 16.39
C GLY A 136 -12.55 -10.87 17.32
N LYS A 137 -13.82 -11.27 17.28
CA LYS A 137 -14.31 -12.41 18.07
C LYS A 137 -13.68 -13.73 17.66
N HIS A 138 -13.46 -13.96 16.38
CA HIS A 138 -12.87 -15.21 15.86
C HIS A 138 -11.36 -15.22 15.82
N SER A 139 -10.71 -14.08 16.13
CA SER A 139 -9.25 -13.96 16.27
C SER A 139 -8.79 -13.80 17.70
N SER A 140 -9.66 -14.01 18.70
CA SER A 140 -9.32 -13.82 20.14
C SER A 140 -8.14 -14.65 20.61
N ASP A 141 -7.96 -15.85 20.04
CA ASP A 141 -6.90 -16.78 20.37
C ASP A 141 -5.59 -16.54 19.60
N TYR A 142 -5.58 -15.53 18.72
CA TYR A 142 -4.40 -15.18 17.97
C TYR A 142 -3.49 -14.24 18.77
N GLU A 143 -2.31 -14.72 19.17
CA GLU A 143 -1.41 -14.08 20.13
C GLU A 143 -0.62 -12.87 19.56
N ASP A 144 -0.96 -12.34 18.39
CA ASP A 144 -0.30 -11.16 17.85
C ASP A 144 -0.92 -9.87 18.42
N ALA A 145 -0.22 -9.26 19.37
CA ALA A 145 -0.64 -8.02 20.02
C ALA A 145 -0.81 -6.86 19.02
N PHE A 146 0.02 -6.80 17.98
CA PHE A 146 -0.09 -5.76 16.94
C PHE A 146 -1.36 -5.96 16.09
N PHE A 147 -1.68 -7.20 15.76
CA PHE A 147 -2.92 -7.55 15.06
C PHE A 147 -4.14 -7.09 15.87
N GLN A 148 -4.20 -7.46 17.15
CA GLN A 148 -5.33 -7.13 18.02
C GLN A 148 -5.49 -5.62 18.21
N GLU A 149 -4.40 -4.90 18.49
CA GLU A 149 -4.44 -3.45 18.69
C GLU A 149 -4.79 -2.70 17.39
N SER A 150 -4.26 -3.12 16.24
CA SER A 150 -4.58 -2.50 14.95
C SER A 150 -6.05 -2.70 14.56
N LEU A 151 -6.60 -3.89 14.81
CA LEU A 151 -8.01 -4.20 14.61
C LEU A 151 -8.89 -3.37 15.55
N PHE A 152 -8.53 -3.29 16.83
CA PHE A 152 -9.26 -2.50 17.84
C PHE A 152 -9.27 -1.01 17.50
N ARG A 153 -8.14 -0.45 17.06
CA ARG A 153 -8.04 0.95 16.61
C ARG A 153 -8.94 1.23 15.41
N THR A 154 -8.90 0.32 14.44
CA THR A 154 -9.75 0.42 13.24
C THR A 154 -11.23 0.35 13.61
N TYR A 155 -11.61 -0.59 14.47
CA TYR A 155 -12.99 -0.73 14.97
C TYR A 155 -13.46 0.52 15.71
N THR A 156 -12.62 1.08 16.60
CA THR A 156 -12.93 2.31 17.34
C THR A 156 -13.14 3.50 16.40
N LEU A 157 -12.30 3.63 15.37
CA LEU A 157 -12.43 4.67 14.33
C LEU A 157 -13.75 4.53 13.59
N VAL A 158 -14.08 3.31 13.13
CA VAL A 158 -15.32 3.01 12.41
C VAL A 158 -16.54 3.32 13.27
N ASN A 159 -16.56 2.90 14.54
CA ASN A 159 -17.68 3.20 15.44
C ASN A 159 -17.86 4.68 15.71
N ARG A 160 -16.75 5.44 15.82
CA ARG A 160 -16.81 6.90 16.00
C ARG A 160 -17.45 7.57 14.77
N LEU A 161 -17.06 7.17 13.57
CA LEU A 161 -17.65 7.68 12.33
C LEU A 161 -19.12 7.27 12.21
N ASN A 162 -19.44 6.01 12.49
CA ASN A 162 -20.82 5.52 12.49
C ASN A 162 -21.71 6.33 13.43
N LEU A 163 -21.24 6.64 14.64
CA LEU A 163 -21.97 7.47 15.59
C LEU A 163 -22.24 8.88 15.06
N LEU A 164 -21.26 9.50 14.39
CA LEU A 164 -21.43 10.85 13.80
C LEU A 164 -22.44 10.85 12.65
N ILE A 165 -22.42 9.81 11.81
CA ILE A 165 -23.37 9.66 10.70
C ILE A 165 -24.78 9.40 11.25
N THR A 166 -24.93 8.46 12.18
CA THR A 166 -26.24 8.10 12.76
C THR A 166 -26.88 9.28 13.52
N LYS A 167 -26.07 10.15 14.15
CA LYS A 167 -26.56 11.37 14.79
C LYS A 167 -26.86 12.52 13.80
N GLY A 168 -26.63 12.31 12.50
CA GLY A 168 -26.83 13.33 11.47
C GLY A 168 -25.81 14.48 11.50
N ILE A 169 -24.74 14.36 12.30
CA ILE A 169 -23.67 15.35 12.37
C ILE A 169 -22.80 15.30 11.12
N LEU A 170 -22.56 14.11 10.58
CA LEU A 170 -21.82 13.88 9.37
C LEU A 170 -22.77 13.33 8.29
N GLN A 171 -23.00 14.12 7.24
CA GLN A 171 -23.82 13.74 6.08
C GLN A 171 -22.97 13.85 4.84
N VAL A 172 -22.52 12.71 4.32
CA VAL A 172 -21.60 12.65 3.18
C VAL A 172 -21.95 11.46 2.28
N HIS A 173 -21.60 11.56 1.00
CA HIS A 173 -21.69 10.43 0.08
C HIS A 173 -20.54 9.44 0.32
N LEU A 174 -20.72 8.19 -0.13
CA LEU A 174 -19.77 7.10 0.06
C LEU A 174 -18.34 7.48 -0.39
N GLN A 175 -18.17 8.09 -1.56
CA GLN A 175 -16.87 8.52 -2.06
C GLN A 175 -16.17 9.54 -1.15
N THR A 176 -16.94 10.45 -0.54
CA THR A 176 -16.40 11.42 0.42
C THR A 176 -16.04 10.72 1.74
N LEU A 177 -16.86 9.75 2.17
CA LEU A 177 -16.59 8.92 3.33
C LEU A 177 -15.28 8.14 3.18
N GLU A 178 -15.04 7.51 2.03
CA GLU A 178 -13.77 6.82 1.72
C GLU A 178 -12.56 7.75 1.88
N ARG A 179 -12.64 8.97 1.35
CA ARG A 179 -11.57 9.97 1.48
C ARG A 179 -11.33 10.40 2.93
N LEU A 180 -12.41 10.60 3.69
CA LEU A 180 -12.33 10.94 5.13
C LEU A 180 -11.71 9.78 5.92
N VAL A 181 -12.13 8.55 5.67
CA VAL A 181 -11.56 7.35 6.29
C VAL A 181 -10.08 7.25 5.99
N ALA A 182 -9.68 7.39 4.71
CA ALA A 182 -8.28 7.35 4.31
C ALA A 182 -7.44 8.44 5.01
N GLN A 183 -7.98 9.66 5.14
CA GLN A 183 -7.32 10.76 5.84
C GLN A 183 -7.15 10.47 7.34
N ILE A 184 -8.18 9.96 8.01
CA ILE A 184 -8.13 9.65 9.44
C ILE A 184 -7.20 8.46 9.70
N VAL A 185 -7.27 7.41 8.89
CA VAL A 185 -6.36 6.25 8.95
C VAL A 185 -4.91 6.69 8.75
N GLY A 186 -4.67 7.59 7.78
CA GLY A 186 -3.33 8.16 7.53
C GLY A 186 -2.76 9.00 8.69
N ALA A 187 -3.63 9.57 9.53
CA ALA A 187 -3.26 10.36 10.70
C ALA A 187 -3.23 9.53 12.01
N THR A 188 -3.64 8.26 11.97
CA THR A 188 -3.74 7.40 13.15
C THR A 188 -2.54 6.47 13.23
N SER A 189 -2.03 6.25 14.44
CA SER A 189 -0.96 5.29 14.73
C SER A 189 -1.41 4.25 15.75
N VAL A 190 -0.80 3.07 15.65
CA VAL A 190 -0.93 1.95 16.59
C VAL A 190 0.25 2.00 17.55
N PRO A 191 0.05 2.17 18.86
CA PRO A 191 1.15 2.23 19.80
C PRO A 191 1.80 0.85 19.96
N PHE A 192 3.12 0.84 20.11
CA PHE A 192 3.83 -0.32 20.58
C PHE A 192 3.86 -0.32 22.13
N HIS A 193 3.63 -1.47 22.71
CA HIS A 193 3.81 -1.67 24.15
C HIS A 193 5.24 -2.14 24.37
N GLY A 194 6.10 -1.27 24.90
CA GLY A 194 7.50 -1.55 25.21
C GLY A 194 7.90 -0.92 26.55
N GLU A 195 9.02 -1.37 27.09
CA GLU A 195 9.62 -0.79 28.29
C GLU A 195 10.46 0.43 27.91
N PRO A 196 10.06 1.67 28.29
CA PRO A 196 10.64 2.90 27.75
C PRO A 196 12.11 3.15 28.07
N ALA A 197 12.71 2.40 28.98
CA ALA A 197 14.03 2.68 29.53
C ALA A 197 15.14 1.73 29.03
N GLU A 198 14.80 0.67 28.29
CA GLU A 198 15.76 -0.37 27.93
C GLU A 198 15.98 -0.47 26.41
N GLY A 199 17.21 -0.79 26.01
CA GLY A 199 17.58 -1.06 24.62
C GLY A 199 17.75 0.18 23.74
N ILE A 200 17.80 -0.05 22.43
CA ILE A 200 17.89 0.98 21.42
C ILE A 200 16.55 1.68 21.28
N GLN A 201 16.55 3.00 21.38
CA GLN A 201 15.34 3.81 21.27
C GLN A 201 15.09 4.17 19.80
N VAL A 202 13.99 3.70 19.23
CA VAL A 202 13.51 4.10 17.89
C VAL A 202 12.37 5.09 18.07
N MET A 203 12.57 6.34 17.62
CA MET A 203 11.66 7.43 17.94
C MET A 203 11.56 8.46 16.81
N GLY A 204 10.48 9.22 16.79
CA GLY A 204 10.36 10.41 15.95
C GLY A 204 11.13 11.59 16.52
N VAL A 205 11.17 12.68 15.76
CA VAL A 205 11.90 13.90 16.16
C VAL A 205 11.30 14.54 17.44
N LEU A 206 9.99 14.50 17.59
CA LEU A 206 9.32 15.16 18.73
C LEU A 206 9.50 14.40 20.05
N GLU A 207 9.65 13.09 19.98
CA GLU A 207 9.85 12.21 21.13
C GLU A 207 11.27 12.32 21.71
N THR A 208 12.24 12.87 20.95
CA THR A 208 13.61 13.11 21.45
C THR A 208 13.70 14.25 22.48
N ARG A 209 12.61 14.95 22.72
CA ARG A 209 12.58 16.11 23.59
C ARG A 209 13.07 15.78 25.02
N ASN A 210 14.05 16.56 25.48
CA ASN A 210 14.68 16.44 26.80
C ASN A 210 15.37 15.10 27.08
N LEU A 211 15.64 14.29 26.04
CA LEU A 211 16.42 13.07 26.17
C LEU A 211 17.84 13.31 25.67
N ASP A 212 18.78 12.60 26.29
CA ASP A 212 20.19 12.60 25.95
C ASP A 212 20.64 11.19 25.56
N PHE A 213 21.39 11.09 24.46
CA PHE A 213 21.92 9.83 23.95
C PHE A 213 23.42 9.97 23.70
N ASP A 214 24.12 8.85 23.81
CA ASP A 214 25.54 8.76 23.52
C ASP A 214 25.77 8.56 22.00
N HIS A 215 24.91 7.76 21.36
CA HIS A 215 24.93 7.49 19.93
C HIS A 215 23.58 7.89 19.29
N VAL A 216 23.64 8.63 18.22
CA VAL A 216 22.48 9.10 17.47
C VAL A 216 22.59 8.74 16.00
N LEU A 217 21.64 7.93 15.50
CA LEU A 217 21.45 7.69 14.08
C LEU A 217 20.16 8.41 13.64
N PHE A 218 20.30 9.46 12.84
CA PHE A 218 19.17 10.25 12.35
C PHE A 218 18.90 9.89 10.89
N LEU A 219 17.73 9.34 10.61
CA LEU A 219 17.33 8.85 9.29
C LEU A 219 16.37 9.81 8.58
N SER A 220 16.47 9.86 7.25
CA SER A 220 15.64 10.71 6.39
C SER A 220 15.76 12.21 6.71
N CYS A 221 16.99 12.68 7.00
CA CYS A 221 17.26 14.08 7.30
C CYS A 221 17.25 14.95 6.02
N ASN A 222 16.13 14.90 5.30
CA ASN A 222 15.90 15.64 4.06
C ASN A 222 15.14 16.93 4.32
N GLU A 223 15.30 17.90 3.42
CA GLU A 223 14.47 19.10 3.41
C GLU A 223 12.99 18.72 3.23
N GLY A 224 12.11 19.31 4.03
CA GLY A 224 10.69 18.95 4.08
C GLY A 224 10.34 17.90 5.16
N ASN A 225 11.26 17.01 5.53
CA ASN A 225 11.14 16.12 6.67
C ASN A 225 11.75 16.75 7.93
N MET A 226 12.88 17.44 7.76
CA MET A 226 13.60 18.16 8.81
C MET A 226 14.07 19.53 8.31
N PRO A 227 13.33 20.62 8.55
CA PRO A 227 12.07 20.74 9.33
C PRO A 227 10.83 20.27 8.55
N LYS A 228 9.85 19.72 9.28
CA LYS A 228 8.57 19.25 8.71
C LYS A 228 7.54 20.41 8.67
N GLY A 229 6.70 20.40 7.61
CA GLY A 229 5.54 21.31 7.56
C GLY A 229 5.88 22.78 7.24
N VAL A 230 7.03 23.04 6.63
CA VAL A 230 7.41 24.39 6.20
C VAL A 230 6.53 24.93 5.06
N ASN A 231 5.97 23.99 4.27
CA ASN A 231 5.15 24.31 3.10
C ASN A 231 3.63 24.23 3.38
N ASP A 232 3.21 24.18 4.65
CA ASP A 232 1.80 24.14 5.01
C ASP A 232 1.10 25.41 4.56
N SER A 233 0.23 25.32 3.57
CA SER A 233 -0.65 26.41 3.17
C SER A 233 -1.67 26.67 4.28
N SER A 234 -1.74 27.92 4.75
CA SER A 234 -2.71 28.35 5.73
C SER A 234 -3.66 29.37 5.11
N PHE A 235 -4.96 29.30 5.48
CA PHE A 235 -5.93 30.31 5.09
C PHE A 235 -5.60 31.71 5.66
N ILE A 236 -4.80 31.76 6.74
CA ILE A 236 -4.35 33.02 7.34
C ILE A 236 -2.97 33.35 6.75
N PRO A 237 -2.83 34.44 5.97
CA PRO A 237 -1.55 34.87 5.41
C PRO A 237 -0.49 35.12 6.48
N TYR A 238 0.78 34.92 6.11
CA TYR A 238 1.94 35.10 7.00
C TYR A 238 1.95 36.49 7.67
N SER A 239 1.66 37.57 6.90
CA SER A 239 1.64 38.94 7.41
C SER A 239 0.63 39.18 8.54
N ILE A 240 -0.57 38.58 8.38
CA ILE A 240 -1.63 38.65 9.39
C ILE A 240 -1.24 37.86 10.63
N ARG A 241 -0.68 36.66 10.46
CA ARG A 241 -0.18 35.82 11.57
C ARG A 241 0.88 36.59 12.38
N LYS A 242 1.86 37.14 11.67
CA LYS A 242 2.95 37.89 12.30
C LYS A 242 2.44 39.13 13.06
N PHE A 243 1.51 39.89 12.48
CA PHE A 243 0.91 41.06 13.08
C PHE A 243 0.15 40.74 14.39
N HIS A 244 -0.57 39.64 14.42
CA HIS A 244 -1.35 39.19 15.58
C HIS A 244 -0.58 38.24 16.52
N GLY A 245 0.73 38.07 16.37
CA GLY A 245 1.53 37.21 17.25
C GLY A 245 1.19 35.72 17.17
N LEU A 246 0.56 35.28 16.06
CA LEU A 246 0.27 33.86 15.83
C LEU A 246 1.52 33.13 15.39
N THR A 247 1.56 31.81 15.62
CA THR A 247 2.67 30.94 15.21
C THR A 247 2.91 31.05 13.71
N THR A 248 4.11 31.47 13.32
CA THR A 248 4.56 31.57 11.93
C THR A 248 5.41 30.36 11.53
N ILE A 249 5.77 30.28 10.24
CA ILE A 249 6.70 29.26 9.72
C ILE A 249 8.06 29.38 10.41
N ASP A 250 8.54 30.62 10.68
CA ASP A 250 9.81 30.85 11.35
C ASP A 250 9.84 30.23 12.75
N ASN A 251 8.73 30.33 13.49
CA ASN A 251 8.62 29.72 14.81
C ASN A 251 8.67 28.18 14.73
N LYS A 252 8.02 27.60 13.72
CA LYS A 252 8.09 26.15 13.48
C LYS A 252 9.52 25.72 13.17
N ILE A 253 10.21 26.42 12.27
CA ILE A 253 11.62 26.16 11.93
C ILE A 253 12.50 26.23 13.17
N ALA A 254 12.33 27.27 14.00
CA ALA A 254 13.11 27.45 15.22
C ALA A 254 12.89 26.30 16.23
N ILE A 255 11.66 25.76 16.34
CA ILE A 255 11.37 24.60 17.19
C ILE A 255 12.09 23.35 16.67
N TYR A 256 12.05 23.08 15.36
CA TYR A 256 12.78 21.95 14.77
C TYR A 256 14.29 22.09 14.88
N ALA A 257 14.83 23.32 14.71
CA ALA A 257 16.23 23.62 14.95
C ALA A 257 16.64 23.31 16.39
N TYR A 258 15.81 23.73 17.36
CA TYR A 258 16.03 23.40 18.77
C TYR A 258 16.11 21.90 19.01
N TYR A 259 15.18 21.09 18.48
CA TYR A 259 15.22 19.63 18.65
C TYR A 259 16.45 19.03 18.01
N PHE A 260 16.79 19.46 16.80
CA PHE A 260 17.94 18.96 16.06
C PHE A 260 19.25 19.22 16.80
N TYR A 261 19.53 20.48 17.17
CA TYR A 261 20.76 20.83 17.87
C TYR A 261 20.80 20.30 19.31
N ARG A 262 19.67 20.29 20.00
CA ARG A 262 19.61 19.78 21.37
C ARG A 262 19.94 18.28 21.44
N LEU A 263 19.46 17.50 20.48
CA LEU A 263 19.74 16.07 20.39
C LEU A 263 21.27 15.81 20.22
N MET A 264 21.97 16.65 19.50
CA MET A 264 23.39 16.48 19.20
C MET A 264 24.32 16.94 20.29
N GLN A 265 23.88 17.84 21.17
CA GLN A 265 24.76 18.51 22.13
C GLN A 265 25.54 17.59 23.08
N ARG A 266 25.00 16.41 23.38
CA ARG A 266 25.61 15.46 24.34
C ARG A 266 25.93 14.11 23.70
N ALA A 267 25.71 13.97 22.43
CA ALA A 267 26.06 12.74 21.73
C ALA A 267 27.56 12.73 21.38
N SER A 268 28.19 11.58 21.62
CA SER A 268 29.59 11.33 21.26
C SER A 268 29.76 10.88 19.83
N ASP A 269 28.75 10.22 19.25
CA ASP A 269 28.74 9.74 17.88
C ASP A 269 27.39 10.06 17.21
N ILE A 270 27.46 10.73 16.07
CA ILE A 270 26.30 11.23 15.34
C ILE A 270 26.40 10.83 13.88
N SER A 271 25.41 10.09 13.41
CA SER A 271 25.27 9.71 12.02
C SER A 271 23.96 10.30 11.45
N LEU A 272 24.07 11.13 10.41
CA LEU A 272 22.93 11.75 9.73
C LEU A 272 22.80 11.19 8.32
N ALA A 273 21.67 10.53 8.03
CA ALA A 273 21.39 9.96 6.72
C ALA A 273 20.31 10.74 6.00
N TYR A 274 20.53 11.03 4.73
CA TYR A 274 19.54 11.63 3.85
C TYR A 274 19.54 10.96 2.48
N ASN A 275 18.45 11.06 1.76
CA ASN A 275 18.25 10.48 0.45
C ASN A 275 18.52 11.52 -0.65
N THR A 276 19.21 11.11 -1.71
CA THR A 276 19.51 11.96 -2.89
C THR A 276 18.75 11.50 -4.14
N THR A 277 17.78 10.59 -4.03
CA THR A 277 17.01 10.11 -5.19
C THR A 277 16.13 11.20 -5.75
N THR A 278 15.94 11.13 -7.08
CA THR A 278 15.02 12.00 -7.81
C THR A 278 13.77 11.18 -8.13
N GLU A 279 12.62 11.56 -7.57
CA GLU A 279 11.32 11.00 -7.93
C GLU A 279 10.54 12.03 -8.76
N GLY A 280 10.42 11.78 -10.07
CA GLY A 280 9.71 12.68 -10.98
C GLY A 280 10.37 14.07 -11.05
N THR A 281 9.63 15.11 -10.70
CA THR A 281 10.09 16.52 -10.69
C THR A 281 10.70 16.95 -9.35
N HIS A 282 10.67 16.10 -8.32
CA HIS A 282 11.19 16.42 -6.99
C HIS A 282 12.55 15.76 -6.78
N THR A 283 13.57 16.56 -6.56
CA THR A 283 14.87 16.12 -6.05
C THR A 283 14.85 16.16 -4.54
N SER A 284 15.23 15.04 -3.92
CA SER A 284 15.40 14.99 -2.47
C SER A 284 16.67 15.73 -2.08
N GLU A 285 16.53 16.81 -1.32
CA GLU A 285 17.65 17.66 -0.89
C GLU A 285 18.02 17.38 0.57
N MET A 286 19.28 17.65 0.91
CA MET A 286 19.76 17.62 2.28
C MET A 286 19.06 18.68 3.12
N SER A 287 18.73 18.35 4.37
CA SER A 287 18.17 19.33 5.33
C SER A 287 19.06 20.55 5.48
N ARG A 288 18.43 21.73 5.53
CA ARG A 288 19.13 23.00 5.81
C ARG A 288 19.94 22.99 7.10
N PHE A 289 19.52 22.24 8.10
CA PHE A 289 20.24 22.11 9.37
C PHE A 289 21.55 21.31 9.21
N MET A 290 21.57 20.30 8.34
CA MET A 290 22.81 19.60 8.00
C MET A 290 23.77 20.52 7.23
N LEU A 291 23.26 21.32 6.29
CA LEU A 291 24.06 22.32 5.57
C LEU A 291 24.64 23.35 6.53
N GLN A 292 23.84 23.82 7.49
CA GLN A 292 24.31 24.77 8.50
C GLN A 292 25.41 24.17 9.38
N LEU A 293 25.26 22.91 9.83
CA LEU A 293 26.32 22.21 10.56
C LEU A 293 27.61 22.13 9.78
N MET A 294 27.57 21.82 8.48
CA MET A 294 28.75 21.70 7.65
C MET A 294 29.51 23.02 7.45
N VAL A 295 28.76 24.14 7.42
CA VAL A 295 29.34 25.47 7.18
C VAL A 295 29.78 26.15 8.47
N GLU A 296 28.98 26.03 9.54
CA GLU A 296 29.13 26.86 10.73
C GLU A 296 29.77 26.13 11.93
N SER A 297 29.71 24.78 12.00
CA SER A 297 30.14 24.06 13.21
C SER A 297 31.66 24.01 13.41
N GLY A 298 32.44 24.11 12.36
CA GLY A 298 33.90 23.91 12.42
C GLY A 298 34.36 22.48 12.69
N HIS A 299 33.45 21.52 12.77
CA HIS A 299 33.75 20.10 12.97
C HIS A 299 34.16 19.43 11.66
N ASP A 300 35.06 18.46 11.76
CA ASP A 300 35.41 17.57 10.62
C ASP A 300 34.30 16.54 10.40
N ILE A 301 33.40 16.84 9.45
CA ILE A 301 32.26 16.00 9.11
C ILE A 301 32.63 15.06 7.97
N LYS A 302 32.71 13.76 8.29
CA LYS A 302 32.95 12.70 7.30
C LYS A 302 31.74 12.49 6.44
N ARG A 303 31.89 12.51 5.13
CA ARG A 303 30.83 12.22 4.16
C ARG A 303 31.04 10.86 3.53
N GLN A 304 29.99 10.07 3.50
CA GLN A 304 30.00 8.76 2.87
C GLN A 304 28.74 8.60 2.01
N SER A 305 28.93 8.17 0.77
CA SER A 305 27.81 7.80 -0.11
C SER A 305 27.58 6.30 -0.01
N ILE A 306 26.35 5.92 0.34
CA ILE A 306 25.91 4.53 0.37
C ILE A 306 25.04 4.32 -0.86
N MET A 307 25.45 3.43 -1.74
CA MET A 307 24.67 3.02 -2.90
C MET A 307 24.17 1.59 -2.67
N ALA A 308 22.88 1.35 -2.88
CA ALA A 308 22.39 0.00 -3.03
C ALA A 308 22.96 -0.56 -4.33
N GLN A 309 24.01 -1.36 -4.24
CA GLN A 309 24.48 -2.12 -5.39
C GLN A 309 23.43 -3.19 -5.67
N GLN A 310 22.64 -3.00 -6.71
CA GLN A 310 21.99 -4.13 -7.33
C GLN A 310 23.10 -4.96 -7.97
N SER A 311 23.44 -6.09 -7.37
CA SER A 311 24.19 -7.11 -8.10
C SER A 311 23.41 -7.37 -9.39
N PRO A 312 24.00 -7.15 -10.59
CA PRO A 312 23.29 -7.51 -11.80
C PRO A 312 22.86 -8.97 -11.62
N ALA A 313 21.55 -9.20 -11.66
CA ALA A 313 21.04 -10.55 -11.65
C ALA A 313 21.84 -11.28 -12.74
N LYS A 314 22.55 -12.36 -12.37
CA LYS A 314 23.17 -13.22 -13.37
C LYS A 314 22.03 -13.61 -14.28
N THR A 315 21.92 -12.98 -15.43
CA THR A 315 21.01 -13.38 -16.49
C THR A 315 21.48 -14.78 -16.87
N LEU A 316 20.76 -15.76 -16.35
CA LEU A 316 20.89 -17.12 -16.83
C LEU A 316 20.53 -17.03 -18.31
N GLN A 317 21.54 -17.13 -19.19
CA GLN A 317 21.30 -17.27 -20.61
C GLN A 317 20.60 -18.58 -20.79
N HIS A 318 19.29 -18.55 -20.91
CA HIS A 318 18.51 -19.73 -21.29
C HIS A 318 18.64 -19.91 -22.82
N GLU A 319 19.44 -20.86 -23.21
CA GLU A 319 19.52 -21.31 -24.59
C GLU A 319 18.68 -22.56 -24.75
N VAL A 320 17.81 -22.58 -25.75
CA VAL A 320 17.05 -23.76 -26.13
C VAL A 320 17.54 -24.23 -27.49
N ALA A 321 18.15 -25.40 -27.52
CA ALA A 321 18.60 -26.00 -28.78
C ALA A 321 17.39 -26.39 -29.64
N LYS A 322 17.47 -26.14 -30.95
CA LYS A 322 16.48 -26.61 -31.94
C LYS A 322 16.70 -28.09 -32.26
N ASP A 323 16.41 -28.94 -31.27
CA ASP A 323 16.44 -30.39 -31.45
C ASP A 323 15.25 -30.90 -32.29
N ASP A 324 15.26 -32.17 -32.61
CA ASP A 324 14.22 -32.80 -33.44
C ASP A 324 12.82 -32.62 -32.83
N LYS A 325 12.69 -32.61 -31.50
CA LYS A 325 11.41 -32.42 -30.81
C LYS A 325 10.88 -30.99 -30.94
N VAL A 326 11.78 -29.99 -30.85
CA VAL A 326 11.43 -28.59 -31.04
C VAL A 326 11.05 -28.35 -32.50
N MET A 327 11.80 -28.92 -33.44
CA MET A 327 11.53 -28.82 -34.88
C MET A 327 10.21 -29.50 -35.25
N GLU A 328 9.91 -30.67 -34.72
CA GLU A 328 8.63 -31.36 -34.90
C GLU A 328 7.46 -30.48 -34.46
N LYS A 329 7.53 -29.91 -33.24
CA LYS A 329 6.49 -28.98 -32.75
C LYS A 329 6.35 -27.72 -33.60
N MET A 330 7.45 -27.16 -34.10
CA MET A 330 7.42 -26.02 -35.00
C MET A 330 6.78 -26.29 -36.34
N LEU A 331 6.97 -27.53 -36.85
CA LEU A 331 6.50 -27.97 -38.16
C LEU A 331 5.15 -28.71 -38.11
N THR A 332 4.57 -28.90 -36.94
CA THR A 332 3.25 -29.51 -36.79
C THR A 332 2.15 -28.46 -36.96
N PRO A 333 1.15 -28.69 -37.84
CA PRO A 333 0.00 -27.80 -37.97
C PRO A 333 -0.74 -27.68 -36.62
N LYS A 334 -1.24 -26.45 -36.28
CA LYS A 334 -2.07 -26.28 -35.08
C LYS A 334 -3.40 -27.02 -35.26
N GLU A 335 -3.97 -27.48 -34.14
CA GLU A 335 -5.24 -28.18 -34.07
C GLU A 335 -6.30 -27.48 -34.94
N GLY A 336 -6.93 -28.25 -35.85
CA GLY A 336 -7.94 -27.74 -36.79
C GLY A 336 -7.41 -27.08 -38.07
N LYS A 337 -6.10 -27.14 -38.36
CA LYS A 337 -5.52 -26.61 -39.61
C LYS A 337 -4.75 -27.70 -40.36
N GLU A 338 -4.99 -27.84 -41.67
CA GLU A 338 -4.28 -28.79 -42.53
C GLU A 338 -2.87 -28.31 -42.93
N THR A 339 -2.57 -27.03 -42.78
CA THR A 339 -1.29 -26.43 -43.20
C THR A 339 -0.67 -25.59 -42.12
N ILE A 340 0.67 -25.53 -42.09
CA ILE A 340 1.42 -24.64 -41.19
C ILE A 340 1.17 -23.20 -41.61
N SER A 341 0.58 -22.42 -40.74
CA SER A 341 0.42 -20.98 -40.96
C SER A 341 1.10 -20.17 -39.84
N ILE A 342 1.99 -19.27 -40.20
CA ILE A 342 2.67 -18.37 -39.29
C ILE A 342 2.03 -16.98 -39.46
N SER A 343 1.51 -16.41 -38.37
CA SER A 343 0.94 -15.07 -38.41
C SER A 343 2.04 -14.00 -38.51
N PRO A 344 1.75 -12.83 -39.11
CA PRO A 344 2.71 -11.72 -39.15
C PRO A 344 3.18 -11.26 -37.76
N SER A 345 2.31 -11.33 -36.75
CA SER A 345 2.66 -11.04 -35.36
C SER A 345 3.65 -12.05 -34.79
N ALA A 346 3.51 -13.33 -35.12
CA ALA A 346 4.45 -14.38 -34.69
C ALA A 346 5.84 -14.17 -35.29
N ILE A 347 5.91 -13.74 -36.55
CA ILE A 347 7.18 -13.38 -37.21
C ILE A 347 7.82 -12.19 -36.50
N GLY A 348 7.02 -11.15 -36.18
CA GLY A 348 7.49 -10.01 -35.41
C GLY A 348 8.08 -10.38 -34.05
N VAL A 349 7.42 -11.28 -33.31
CA VAL A 349 7.95 -11.82 -32.05
C VAL A 349 9.25 -12.57 -32.27
N TYR A 350 9.37 -13.41 -33.32
CA TYR A 350 10.59 -14.15 -33.63
C TYR A 350 11.78 -13.22 -33.96
N LEU A 351 11.54 -12.16 -34.72
CA LEU A 351 12.58 -11.18 -35.06
C LEU A 351 13.02 -10.35 -33.85
N THR A 352 12.12 -10.11 -32.91
CA THR A 352 12.42 -9.35 -31.69
C THR A 352 13.16 -10.21 -30.65
N CYS A 353 12.68 -11.45 -30.42
CA CYS A 353 13.30 -12.38 -29.48
C CYS A 353 12.90 -13.82 -29.81
N GLN A 354 13.85 -14.61 -30.26
CA GLN A 354 13.64 -16.02 -30.63
C GLN A 354 13.20 -16.90 -29.47
N LEU A 355 13.71 -16.61 -28.26
CA LEU A 355 13.33 -17.31 -27.03
C LEU A 355 11.88 -17.04 -26.64
N LYS A 356 11.42 -15.76 -26.77
CA LYS A 356 10.03 -15.38 -26.57
C LYS A 356 9.11 -16.10 -27.56
N TYR A 357 9.51 -16.17 -28.82
CA TYR A 357 8.78 -16.94 -29.84
C TYR A 357 8.64 -18.43 -29.46
N TYR A 358 9.74 -19.05 -29.01
CA TYR A 358 9.72 -20.45 -28.58
C TYR A 358 8.69 -20.65 -27.45
N TYR A 359 8.75 -19.88 -26.40
CA TYR A 359 7.82 -20.04 -25.29
C TYR A 359 6.36 -19.73 -25.67
N MET A 360 6.09 -18.66 -26.40
CA MET A 360 4.72 -18.28 -26.77
C MET A 360 4.10 -19.17 -27.87
N HIS A 361 4.85 -19.52 -28.90
CA HIS A 361 4.30 -20.13 -30.10
C HIS A 361 4.62 -21.63 -30.26
N VAL A 362 5.71 -22.11 -29.66
CA VAL A 362 6.12 -23.52 -29.72
C VAL A 362 5.68 -24.27 -28.45
N VAL A 363 5.97 -23.71 -27.27
CA VAL A 363 5.57 -24.31 -25.99
C VAL A 363 4.11 -23.98 -25.65
N GLY A 364 3.60 -22.83 -26.11
CA GLY A 364 2.24 -22.40 -25.85
C GLY A 364 2.05 -21.74 -24.47
N LEU A 365 3.15 -21.31 -23.84
CA LEU A 365 3.07 -20.54 -22.62
C LEU A 365 2.34 -19.22 -22.92
N ARG A 366 1.29 -18.99 -22.20
CA ARG A 366 0.61 -17.68 -22.17
C ARG A 366 1.03 -16.99 -20.89
N GLU A 367 1.41 -15.72 -20.97
CA GLU A 367 1.41 -14.88 -19.80
C GLU A 367 0.01 -14.98 -19.21
N ASN A 368 -0.10 -15.36 -17.93
CA ASN A 368 -1.35 -15.13 -17.24
C ASN A 368 -1.60 -13.63 -17.37
N ASP A 369 -2.63 -13.25 -18.06
CA ASP A 369 -3.17 -11.90 -18.01
C ASP A 369 -3.69 -11.69 -16.57
N GLU A 370 -2.78 -11.63 -15.60
CA GLU A 370 -2.99 -10.96 -14.31
C GLU A 370 -2.93 -9.45 -14.55
N THR A 371 -3.54 -9.01 -15.63
CA THR A 371 -3.96 -7.62 -15.69
C THR A 371 -5.11 -7.51 -14.74
N ASP A 372 -4.81 -6.92 -13.63
CA ASP A 372 -5.71 -6.47 -12.57
C ASP A 372 -6.80 -5.51 -13.06
N ASP A 373 -7.05 -5.44 -14.35
CA ASP A 373 -8.00 -4.55 -14.98
C ASP A 373 -9.27 -5.30 -15.36
N ASP A 374 -10.27 -5.23 -14.46
CA ASP A 374 -11.67 -5.52 -14.81
C ASP A 374 -12.25 -4.48 -15.79
N ASP A 375 -11.47 -3.46 -16.15
CA ASP A 375 -11.84 -2.48 -17.14
C ASP A 375 -11.61 -3.02 -18.56
N ILE A 376 -12.57 -2.73 -19.44
CA ILE A 376 -12.45 -3.05 -20.86
C ILE A 376 -11.25 -2.30 -21.42
N ASP A 377 -10.15 -3.01 -21.64
CA ASP A 377 -8.97 -2.42 -22.27
C ASP A 377 -9.26 -2.04 -23.74
N ALA A 378 -8.42 -1.21 -24.31
CA ALA A 378 -8.58 -0.73 -25.70
C ALA A 378 -8.62 -1.91 -26.71
N ARG A 379 -7.97 -3.03 -26.41
CA ARG A 379 -7.94 -4.25 -27.24
C ARG A 379 -9.28 -4.98 -27.16
N ILE A 380 -9.82 -5.16 -25.96
CA ILE A 380 -11.12 -5.81 -25.74
C ILE A 380 -12.21 -4.96 -26.37
N PHE A 381 -12.19 -3.64 -26.16
CA PHE A 381 -13.11 -2.71 -26.80
C PHE A 381 -13.03 -2.77 -28.34
N GLY A 382 -11.82 -2.78 -28.90
CA GLY A 382 -11.61 -2.95 -30.34
C GLY A 382 -12.21 -4.24 -30.88
N ASN A 383 -11.99 -5.37 -30.20
CA ASN A 383 -12.54 -6.67 -30.59
C ASN A 383 -14.08 -6.68 -30.53
N ILE A 384 -14.68 -6.12 -29.49
CA ILE A 384 -16.13 -5.98 -29.36
C ILE A 384 -16.68 -5.11 -30.48
N PHE A 385 -16.04 -3.96 -30.76
CA PHE A 385 -16.45 -3.06 -31.82
C PHE A 385 -16.38 -3.73 -33.21
N HIS A 386 -15.29 -4.43 -33.53
CA HIS A 386 -15.14 -5.16 -34.77
C HIS A 386 -16.16 -6.28 -34.92
N ALA A 387 -16.41 -7.03 -33.85
CA ALA A 387 -17.43 -8.10 -33.86
C ALA A 387 -18.85 -7.53 -34.07
N ALA A 388 -19.16 -6.43 -33.39
CA ALA A 388 -20.46 -5.73 -33.56
C ALA A 388 -20.61 -5.16 -34.96
N ALA A 389 -19.57 -4.55 -35.53
CA ALA A 389 -19.58 -4.04 -36.87
C ALA A 389 -19.73 -5.18 -37.93
N ASP A 390 -19.01 -6.27 -37.79
CA ASP A 390 -19.14 -7.43 -38.68
C ASP A 390 -20.55 -8.02 -38.62
N PHE A 391 -21.13 -8.12 -37.40
CA PHE A 391 -22.52 -8.56 -37.26
C PHE A 391 -23.52 -7.64 -37.96
N LEU A 392 -23.38 -6.31 -37.78
CA LEU A 392 -24.29 -5.35 -38.38
C LEU A 392 -24.20 -5.29 -39.92
N TYR A 393 -22.99 -5.48 -40.48
CA TYR A 393 -22.76 -5.36 -41.91
C TYR A 393 -22.72 -6.71 -42.64
N LYS A 394 -22.95 -7.80 -41.96
CA LYS A 394 -22.90 -9.17 -42.51
C LYS A 394 -23.89 -9.35 -43.67
N ASP A 395 -25.06 -8.73 -43.56
CA ASP A 395 -26.14 -8.83 -44.58
C ASP A 395 -25.97 -7.87 -45.76
N TYR A 396 -24.94 -7.01 -45.72
CA TYR A 396 -24.65 -6.01 -46.79
C TYR A 396 -23.41 -6.38 -47.62
N LYS A 397 -22.87 -7.57 -47.45
CA LYS A 397 -21.76 -8.08 -48.27
C LYS A 397 -22.24 -8.85 -49.48
#